data_40b3ce99541d183e71aff1567d1160a2
#
_entry.id   40b3ce99541d183e71aff1567d1160a2
#
_cell.length_a   1.000
_cell.length_b   1.000
_cell.length_c   1.000
_cell.angle_alpha   90.00
_cell.angle_beta   90.00
_cell.angle_gamma   90.00
#
_symmetry.space_group_name_H-M   'P 1'
#
loop_
_entity.id
_entity.type
_entity.pdbx_description
1 polymer ?
#
loop_
_entity_poly.entity_id
_entity_poly.type
_entity_poly.pdbx_seq_one_letter_code
_entity_poly.pdbx_strand_id
1 'polypeptide(L)'
;MILIGIPHMGNIRVELAQYLFEIGKKRKDVDLFFRYQQPVDVNRNEIIYHFLNKTKHKWLLMIDSDQLPKTDLTKMIKHKKKVVGGLTTIMRKGIPMPLIMKRAKGTKERMWQMLELKDLEERSVKKTGLLKVDGLGSGILLIHRSVLEKMKPPWFQFKMMKDGRLKVSEDYNFCLKLEKMGIQMYLDTNARAGHCKNIDLFELNKMLYRMLTSKNIKIEKIESVKKK
;
A
#
# COMPACT_ATOMS: atom_id res chain seq x y z
N MET A 1 -11.09 13.14 -13.18
CA MET A 1 -11.97 12.12 -12.62
C MET A 1 -11.15 10.91 -12.17
N ILE A 2 -11.51 10.36 -11.01
CA ILE A 2 -10.85 9.24 -10.33
C ILE A 2 -11.89 8.13 -10.12
N LEU A 3 -11.54 6.88 -10.42
CA LEU A 3 -12.23 5.72 -9.87
C LEU A 3 -11.46 5.25 -8.63
N ILE A 4 -12.13 5.12 -7.49
CA ILE A 4 -11.58 4.44 -6.32
C ILE A 4 -12.07 2.99 -6.35
N GLY A 5 -11.14 2.06 -6.54
CA GLY A 5 -11.41 0.62 -6.58
C GLY A 5 -11.03 -0.04 -5.25
N ILE A 6 -11.95 -0.81 -4.67
CA ILE A 6 -11.79 -1.43 -3.36
C ILE A 6 -11.97 -2.94 -3.49
N PRO A 7 -10.86 -3.71 -3.54
CA PRO A 7 -10.92 -5.15 -3.39
C PRO A 7 -11.24 -5.51 -1.93
N HIS A 8 -12.22 -6.40 -1.70
CA HIS A 8 -12.57 -6.83 -0.35
C HIS A 8 -13.02 -8.30 -0.28
N MET A 9 -13.00 -8.86 0.92
CA MET A 9 -13.32 -10.26 1.20
C MET A 9 -14.64 -10.41 1.96
N GLY A 10 -15.60 -9.50 1.71
CA GLY A 10 -16.93 -9.52 2.33
C GLY A 10 -17.19 -8.35 3.29
N ASN A 11 -16.16 -7.72 3.81
CA ASN A 11 -16.29 -6.57 4.70
C ASN A 11 -15.28 -5.47 4.37
N ILE A 12 -15.58 -4.27 4.82
CA ILE A 12 -14.68 -3.13 4.86
C ILE A 12 -14.68 -2.55 6.27
N ARG A 13 -13.59 -1.91 6.65
CA ARG A 13 -13.52 -1.21 7.93
C ARG A 13 -14.43 0.02 7.92
N VAL A 14 -15.09 0.28 9.05
CA VAL A 14 -16.00 1.44 9.18
C VAL A 14 -15.27 2.76 8.95
N GLU A 15 -14.01 2.86 9.37
CA GLU A 15 -13.17 4.05 9.16
C GLU A 15 -12.88 4.27 7.66
N LEU A 16 -12.72 3.20 6.88
CA LEU A 16 -12.58 3.32 5.43
C LEU A 16 -13.91 3.78 4.82
N ALA A 17 -15.05 3.23 5.24
CA ALA A 17 -16.35 3.67 4.78
C ALA A 17 -16.59 5.15 5.06
N GLN A 18 -16.25 5.62 6.27
CA GLN A 18 -16.34 7.03 6.65
C GLN A 18 -15.43 7.90 5.77
N TYR A 19 -14.18 7.49 5.53
CA TYR A 19 -13.27 8.19 4.64
C TYR A 19 -13.85 8.34 3.23
N LEU A 20 -14.39 7.25 2.66
CA LEU A 20 -14.97 7.26 1.31
C LEU A 20 -16.19 8.19 1.21
N PHE A 21 -17.04 8.17 2.24
CA PHE A 21 -18.18 9.08 2.34
C PHE A 21 -17.75 10.55 2.36
N GLU A 22 -16.73 10.89 3.17
CA GLU A 22 -16.18 12.25 3.23
C GLU A 22 -15.54 12.71 1.92
N ILE A 23 -14.85 11.79 1.21
CA ILE A 23 -14.32 12.10 -0.12
C ILE A 23 -15.46 12.35 -1.12
N GLY A 24 -16.50 11.52 -1.12
CA GLY A 24 -17.66 11.67 -2.00
C GLY A 24 -18.41 12.99 -1.77
N LYS A 25 -18.50 13.46 -0.51
CA LYS A 25 -19.06 14.79 -0.21
C LYS A 25 -18.23 15.93 -0.80
N LYS A 26 -16.92 15.83 -0.73
CA LYS A 26 -15.98 16.91 -1.13
C LYS A 26 -15.69 16.92 -2.62
N ARG A 27 -15.87 15.81 -3.32
CA ARG A 27 -15.44 15.64 -4.71
C ARG A 27 -16.53 14.98 -5.57
N LYS A 28 -16.98 15.71 -6.58
CA LYS A 28 -17.96 15.22 -7.57
C LYS A 28 -17.31 14.47 -8.75
N ASP A 29 -15.98 14.45 -8.82
CA ASP A 29 -15.20 13.79 -9.86
C ASP A 29 -14.58 12.45 -9.41
N VAL A 30 -15.15 11.87 -8.34
CA VAL A 30 -14.74 10.58 -7.78
C VAL A 30 -15.91 9.61 -7.82
N ASP A 31 -15.69 8.44 -8.41
CA ASP A 31 -16.60 7.30 -8.37
C ASP A 31 -15.99 6.16 -7.54
N LEU A 32 -16.85 5.32 -6.96
CA LEU A 32 -16.45 4.17 -6.15
C LEU A 32 -16.81 2.88 -6.87
N PHE A 33 -15.94 1.89 -6.82
CA PHE A 33 -16.21 0.54 -7.30
C PHE A 33 -15.66 -0.50 -6.33
N PHE A 34 -16.55 -1.27 -5.73
CA PHE A 34 -16.24 -2.36 -4.82
C PHE A 34 -16.21 -3.68 -5.58
N ARG A 35 -15.20 -4.51 -5.32
CA ARG A 35 -15.17 -5.86 -5.86
C ARG A 35 -14.98 -6.88 -4.77
N TYR A 36 -15.95 -7.77 -4.68
CA TYR A 36 -16.03 -8.89 -3.76
C TYR A 36 -15.80 -10.20 -4.51
N GLN A 37 -15.20 -11.12 -3.87
CA GLN A 37 -14.88 -12.50 -4.18
C GLN A 37 -13.44 -12.75 -4.58
N GLN A 38 -12.88 -13.85 -4.02
CA GLN A 38 -11.71 -14.55 -4.54
C GLN A 38 -10.35 -13.90 -4.38
N PRO A 39 -9.30 -14.58 -4.77
CA PRO A 39 -7.96 -14.08 -4.56
C PRO A 39 -7.83 -12.62 -4.96
N VAL A 40 -7.08 -11.88 -4.19
CA VAL A 40 -6.97 -10.42 -4.33
C VAL A 40 -6.54 -9.98 -5.73
N ASP A 41 -5.76 -10.80 -6.43
CA ASP A 41 -5.34 -10.53 -7.81
C ASP A 41 -6.52 -10.56 -8.78
N VAL A 42 -7.48 -11.47 -8.60
CA VAL A 42 -8.71 -11.52 -9.40
C VAL A 42 -9.54 -10.27 -9.17
N ASN A 43 -9.77 -9.89 -7.90
CA ASN A 43 -10.50 -8.66 -7.57
C ASN A 43 -9.85 -7.42 -8.20
N ARG A 44 -8.52 -7.31 -8.13
CA ARG A 44 -7.79 -6.18 -8.73
C ARG A 44 -7.90 -6.18 -10.25
N ASN A 45 -7.84 -7.33 -10.90
CA ASN A 45 -8.01 -7.44 -12.35
C ASN A 45 -9.42 -7.02 -12.78
N GLU A 46 -10.45 -7.40 -12.04
CA GLU A 46 -11.83 -7.01 -12.36
C GLU A 46 -12.09 -5.52 -12.12
N ILE A 47 -11.47 -4.92 -11.09
CA ILE A 47 -11.49 -3.47 -10.90
C ILE A 47 -10.85 -2.77 -12.11
N ILE A 48 -9.71 -3.25 -12.60
CA ILE A 48 -9.05 -2.68 -13.78
C ILE A 48 -9.90 -2.87 -15.03
N TYR A 49 -10.48 -4.06 -15.21
CA TYR A 49 -11.38 -4.32 -16.33
C TYR A 49 -12.56 -3.35 -16.34
N HIS A 50 -13.22 -3.15 -15.19
CA HIS A 50 -14.29 -2.17 -15.04
C HIS A 50 -13.80 -0.75 -15.35
N PHE A 51 -12.68 -0.35 -14.76
CA PHE A 51 -12.07 0.96 -15.00
C PHE A 51 -11.84 1.23 -16.47
N LEU A 52 -11.25 0.28 -17.20
CA LEU A 52 -10.90 0.45 -18.63
C LEU A 52 -12.12 0.41 -19.54
N ASN A 53 -13.08 -0.48 -19.28
CA ASN A 53 -14.16 -0.78 -20.23
C ASN A 53 -15.50 -0.11 -19.87
N LYS A 54 -15.71 0.28 -18.62
CA LYS A 54 -17.00 0.83 -18.15
C LYS A 54 -16.92 2.29 -17.70
N THR A 55 -15.73 2.87 -17.66
CA THR A 55 -15.53 4.26 -17.25
C THR A 55 -14.63 5.02 -18.22
N LYS A 56 -14.61 6.36 -18.09
CA LYS A 56 -13.67 7.25 -18.81
C LYS A 56 -12.73 7.98 -17.85
N HIS A 57 -12.61 7.50 -16.61
CA HIS A 57 -11.74 8.09 -15.60
C HIS A 57 -10.28 8.03 -16.05
N LYS A 58 -9.52 9.07 -15.72
CA LYS A 58 -8.08 9.15 -16.04
C LYS A 58 -7.22 8.42 -15.00
N TRP A 59 -7.73 8.27 -13.78
CA TRP A 59 -7.00 7.73 -12.66
C TRP A 59 -7.77 6.62 -11.98
N LEU A 60 -7.08 5.54 -11.64
CA LEU A 60 -7.53 4.49 -10.74
C LEU A 60 -6.75 4.60 -9.44
N LEU A 61 -7.46 4.76 -8.32
CA LEU A 61 -6.91 4.68 -6.97
C LEU A 61 -7.41 3.39 -6.34
N MET A 62 -6.53 2.40 -6.16
CA MET A 62 -6.85 1.19 -5.40
C MET A 62 -6.62 1.44 -3.91
N ILE A 63 -7.55 0.99 -3.07
CA ILE A 63 -7.44 1.02 -1.61
C ILE A 63 -7.92 -0.33 -1.07
N ASP A 64 -7.04 -1.08 -0.41
CA ASP A 64 -7.45 -2.35 0.21
C ASP A 64 -8.39 -2.11 1.39
N SER A 65 -9.34 -3.02 1.62
CA SER A 65 -10.42 -2.87 2.60
C SER A 65 -9.94 -2.81 4.07
N ASP A 66 -8.71 -3.19 4.34
CA ASP A 66 -8.06 -3.13 5.65
C ASP A 66 -7.11 -1.93 5.82
N GLN A 67 -7.07 -1.02 4.84
CA GLN A 67 -6.34 0.24 4.94
C GLN A 67 -7.20 1.32 5.60
N LEU A 68 -6.58 2.11 6.48
CA LEU A 68 -7.20 3.24 7.18
C LEU A 68 -6.54 4.54 6.72
N PRO A 69 -7.04 5.20 5.67
CA PRO A 69 -6.47 6.46 5.20
C PRO A 69 -6.43 7.52 6.32
N LYS A 70 -5.25 8.11 6.51
CA LYS A 70 -5.02 9.20 7.48
C LYS A 70 -4.95 10.57 6.80
N THR A 71 -4.90 10.56 5.48
CA THR A 71 -4.80 11.76 4.64
C THR A 71 -5.69 11.62 3.41
N ASP A 72 -5.95 12.70 2.71
CA ASP A 72 -6.68 12.67 1.44
C ASP A 72 -5.80 12.06 0.33
N LEU A 73 -5.97 10.76 0.08
CA LEU A 73 -5.20 10.00 -0.91
C LEU A 73 -5.42 10.48 -2.35
N THR A 74 -6.54 11.16 -2.63
CA THR A 74 -6.81 11.69 -3.98
C THR A 74 -5.82 12.81 -4.37
N LYS A 75 -5.16 13.40 -3.39
CA LYS A 75 -4.12 14.42 -3.62
C LYS A 75 -2.88 13.88 -4.31
N MET A 76 -2.65 12.56 -4.32
CA MET A 76 -1.52 11.94 -5.04
C MET A 76 -1.48 12.31 -6.53
N ILE A 77 -2.62 12.65 -7.13
CA ILE A 77 -2.70 13.14 -8.54
C ILE A 77 -1.83 14.37 -8.77
N LYS A 78 -1.66 15.22 -7.77
CA LYS A 78 -0.88 16.48 -7.87
C LYS A 78 0.57 16.25 -8.28
N HIS A 79 1.10 15.06 -7.99
CA HIS A 79 2.46 14.70 -8.39
C HIS A 79 2.62 14.49 -9.90
N LYS A 80 1.54 14.33 -10.66
CA LYS A 80 1.56 14.09 -12.12
C LYS A 80 2.45 12.90 -12.53
N LYS A 81 2.60 11.90 -11.63
CA LYS A 81 3.36 10.67 -11.88
C LYS A 81 2.38 9.54 -12.22
N LYS A 82 2.75 8.71 -13.20
CA LYS A 82 1.85 7.66 -13.74
C LYS A 82 1.50 6.57 -12.73
N VAL A 83 2.41 6.27 -11.79
CA VAL A 83 2.21 5.27 -10.73
C VAL A 83 2.76 5.83 -9.43
N VAL A 84 1.89 5.94 -8.43
CA VAL A 84 2.24 6.45 -7.10
C VAL A 84 1.60 5.55 -6.05
N GLY A 85 2.39 5.02 -5.13
CA GLY A 85 1.90 4.31 -3.95
C GLY A 85 1.77 5.23 -2.74
N GLY A 86 0.89 4.90 -1.82
CA GLY A 86 0.82 5.49 -0.49
C GLY A 86 1.69 4.73 0.51
N LEU A 87 2.06 5.42 1.59
CA LEU A 87 2.83 4.84 2.67
C LEU A 87 1.94 3.97 3.56
N THR A 88 2.16 2.67 3.49
CA THR A 88 1.55 1.68 4.37
C THR A 88 2.62 0.82 5.04
N THR A 89 2.23 0.10 6.08
CA THR A 89 3.14 -0.77 6.83
C THR A 89 2.66 -2.21 6.81
N ILE A 90 3.59 -3.14 6.90
CA ILE A 90 3.31 -4.55 7.15
C ILE A 90 4.01 -5.03 8.40
N MET A 91 3.51 -6.11 8.99
CA MET A 91 4.21 -6.84 10.05
C MET A 91 5.20 -7.82 9.45
N ARG A 92 6.48 -7.70 9.74
CA ARG A 92 7.51 -8.65 9.32
C ARG A 92 8.33 -9.08 10.53
N LYS A 93 8.29 -10.37 10.88
CA LYS A 93 8.96 -10.93 12.07
C LYS A 93 8.62 -10.14 13.35
N GLY A 94 7.34 -9.75 13.51
CA GLY A 94 6.88 -8.99 14.66
C GLY A 94 7.21 -7.48 14.64
N ILE A 95 7.84 -6.97 13.59
CA ILE A 95 8.21 -5.55 13.49
C ILE A 95 7.37 -4.88 12.39
N PRO A 96 6.68 -3.76 12.66
CA PRO A 96 6.03 -2.99 11.63
C PRO A 96 7.06 -2.28 10.74
N MET A 97 7.00 -2.53 9.43
CA MET A 97 7.92 -1.97 8.45
C MET A 97 7.17 -1.37 7.27
N PRO A 98 7.67 -0.30 6.64
CA PRO A 98 7.11 0.21 5.40
C PRO A 98 7.14 -0.85 4.29
N LEU A 99 6.04 -1.01 3.58
CA LEU A 99 5.97 -1.93 2.43
C LEU A 99 6.48 -1.25 1.16
N ILE A 100 7.78 -1.02 1.11
CA ILE A 100 8.47 -0.33 0.03
C ILE A 100 9.75 -1.09 -0.29
N MET A 101 10.05 -1.23 -1.57
CA MET A 101 11.24 -1.97 -1.98
C MET A 101 12.09 -1.20 -2.97
N LYS A 102 13.40 -1.32 -2.80
CA LYS A 102 14.42 -0.97 -3.79
C LYS A 102 15.18 -2.22 -4.20
N ARG A 103 15.79 -2.17 -5.35
CA ARG A 103 16.71 -3.21 -5.79
C ARG A 103 17.99 -3.13 -4.97
N ALA A 104 18.43 -4.27 -4.46
CA ALA A 104 19.74 -4.38 -3.84
C ALA A 104 20.82 -4.17 -4.90
N LYS A 105 21.74 -3.23 -4.65
CA LYS A 105 22.89 -2.97 -5.53
C LYS A 105 23.90 -4.11 -5.42
N GLY A 106 24.51 -4.47 -6.54
CA GLY A 106 25.68 -5.39 -6.55
C GLY A 106 25.36 -6.89 -6.46
N THR A 107 24.11 -7.31 -6.47
CA THR A 107 23.74 -8.73 -6.50
C THR A 107 23.38 -9.18 -7.90
N LYS A 108 23.92 -10.37 -8.33
CA LYS A 108 23.56 -11.01 -9.62
C LYS A 108 22.08 -11.41 -9.64
N GLU A 109 21.52 -11.77 -8.48
CA GLU A 109 20.10 -12.04 -8.33
C GLU A 109 19.34 -10.74 -8.06
N ARG A 110 18.13 -10.62 -8.63
CA ARG A 110 17.24 -9.48 -8.43
C ARG A 110 16.66 -9.52 -7.01
N MET A 111 17.51 -9.26 -6.02
CA MET A 111 17.09 -9.19 -4.63
C MET A 111 16.39 -7.86 -4.35
N TRP A 112 15.27 -7.96 -3.61
CA TRP A 112 14.53 -6.82 -3.12
C TRP A 112 14.99 -6.48 -1.71
N GLN A 113 15.33 -5.23 -1.50
CA GLN A 113 15.62 -4.68 -0.18
C GLN A 113 14.45 -3.83 0.28
N MET A 114 13.91 -4.13 1.46
CA MET A 114 12.93 -3.25 2.09
C MET A 114 13.63 -1.96 2.54
N LEU A 115 12.95 -0.83 2.32
CA LEU A 115 13.40 0.45 2.84
C LEU A 115 13.09 0.55 4.33
N GLU A 116 13.99 1.16 5.07
CA GLU A 116 13.81 1.50 6.48
C GLU A 116 13.20 2.90 6.63
N LEU A 117 12.71 3.23 7.82
CA LEU A 117 12.16 4.56 8.08
C LEU A 117 13.20 5.67 7.85
N LYS A 118 14.50 5.40 8.14
CA LYS A 118 15.58 6.35 7.89
C LYS A 118 15.69 6.77 6.43
N ASP A 119 15.36 5.87 5.48
CA ASP A 119 15.42 6.17 4.04
C ASP A 119 14.34 7.19 3.64
N LEU A 120 13.25 7.30 4.43
CA LEU A 120 12.19 8.29 4.22
C LEU A 120 12.58 9.69 4.74
N GLU A 121 13.65 9.76 5.52
CA GLU A 121 14.16 11.00 6.10
C GLU A 121 15.16 11.73 5.20
N GLU A 122 15.50 11.17 4.05
CA GLU A 122 16.37 11.83 3.08
C GLU A 122 15.85 13.24 2.72
N ARG A 123 16.77 14.18 2.60
CA ARG A 123 16.45 15.63 2.39
C ARG A 123 15.59 15.87 1.14
N SER A 124 15.82 15.09 0.07
CA SER A 124 15.04 15.17 -1.17
C SER A 124 13.59 14.73 -0.97
N VAL A 125 13.36 13.71 -0.15
CA VAL A 125 12.04 13.18 0.18
C VAL A 125 11.29 14.16 1.08
N LYS A 126 11.93 14.75 2.09
CA LYS A 126 11.32 15.76 2.96
C LYS A 126 10.83 16.97 2.17
N LYS A 127 11.54 17.37 1.13
CA LYS A 127 11.17 18.53 0.30
C LYS A 127 9.98 18.25 -0.63
N THR A 128 9.92 17.08 -1.22
CA THR A 128 8.97 16.74 -2.30
C THR A 128 7.82 15.84 -1.86
N GLY A 129 7.99 15.10 -0.77
CA GLY A 129 7.11 14.02 -0.36
C GLY A 129 7.16 12.80 -1.28
N LEU A 130 8.03 12.80 -2.31
CA LEU A 130 8.14 11.73 -3.29
C LEU A 130 9.47 11.00 -3.20
N LEU A 131 9.40 9.68 -3.12
CA LEU A 131 10.55 8.78 -3.20
C LEU A 131 10.42 7.90 -4.45
N LYS A 132 11.49 7.81 -5.27
CA LYS A 132 11.57 6.80 -6.34
C LYS A 132 11.79 5.43 -5.73
N VAL A 133 11.00 4.46 -6.18
CA VAL A 133 11.03 3.08 -5.67
C VAL A 133 10.97 2.08 -6.81
N ASP A 134 11.37 0.85 -6.54
CA ASP A 134 11.37 -0.25 -7.52
C ASP A 134 10.26 -1.26 -7.25
N GLY A 135 9.62 -1.18 -6.09
CA GLY A 135 8.47 -2.00 -5.72
C GLY A 135 7.60 -1.33 -4.67
N LEU A 136 6.29 -1.53 -4.80
CA LEU A 136 5.24 -1.02 -3.94
C LEU A 136 4.27 -2.14 -3.60
N GLY A 137 3.70 -2.11 -2.40
CA GLY A 137 2.46 -2.82 -2.13
C GLY A 137 1.28 -2.11 -2.79
N SER A 138 0.26 -2.85 -3.14
CA SER A 138 -0.91 -2.33 -3.85
C SER A 138 -2.05 -1.91 -2.93
N GLY A 139 -1.84 -1.93 -1.61
CA GLY A 139 -2.86 -1.54 -0.63
C GLY A 139 -3.31 -0.08 -0.72
N ILE A 140 -2.44 0.80 -1.25
CA ILE A 140 -2.78 2.15 -1.71
C ILE A 140 -1.97 2.41 -2.97
N LEU A 141 -2.64 2.45 -4.11
CA LEU A 141 -1.95 2.56 -5.39
C LEU A 141 -2.75 3.41 -6.39
N LEU A 142 -2.19 4.55 -6.77
CA LEU A 142 -2.72 5.42 -7.83
C LEU A 142 -2.05 5.10 -9.15
N ILE A 143 -2.86 4.82 -10.19
CA ILE A 143 -2.40 4.44 -11.51
C ILE A 143 -3.09 5.32 -12.57
N HIS A 144 -2.32 5.88 -13.48
CA HIS A 144 -2.86 6.58 -14.65
C HIS A 144 -3.36 5.57 -15.70
N ARG A 145 -4.51 5.83 -16.32
CA ARG A 145 -5.16 4.98 -17.33
C ARG A 145 -4.18 4.48 -18.40
N SER A 146 -3.35 5.36 -18.95
CA SER A 146 -2.41 5.02 -20.03
C SER A 146 -1.39 3.93 -19.68
N VAL A 147 -1.18 3.63 -18.39
CA VAL A 147 -0.34 2.52 -17.94
C VAL A 147 -1.06 1.20 -18.17
N LEU A 148 -2.31 1.13 -17.73
CA LEU A 148 -3.12 -0.09 -17.77
C LEU A 148 -3.56 -0.44 -19.18
N GLU A 149 -3.82 0.57 -20.05
CA GLU A 149 -4.12 0.36 -21.48
C GLU A 149 -2.94 -0.26 -22.24
N LYS A 150 -1.70 0.06 -21.85
CA LYS A 150 -0.48 -0.49 -22.46
C LYS A 150 -0.06 -1.84 -21.88
N MET A 151 -0.50 -2.18 -20.69
CA MET A 151 -0.12 -3.40 -20.00
C MET A 151 -1.03 -4.56 -20.42
N LYS A 152 -0.45 -5.65 -20.92
CA LYS A 152 -1.24 -6.87 -21.25
C LYS A 152 -1.78 -7.53 -19.96
N PRO A 153 -3.07 -7.91 -19.94
CA PRO A 153 -3.64 -8.67 -18.83
C PRO A 153 -3.01 -10.07 -18.71
N PRO A 154 -3.15 -10.75 -17.56
CA PRO A 154 -3.69 -10.22 -16.33
C PRO A 154 -2.75 -9.16 -15.76
N TRP A 155 -3.28 -8.03 -15.24
CA TRP A 155 -2.46 -6.96 -14.69
C TRP A 155 -1.78 -7.39 -13.39
N PHE A 156 -2.55 -7.98 -12.47
CA PHE A 156 -2.10 -8.59 -11.24
C PHE A 156 -2.16 -10.12 -11.34
N GLN A 157 -1.13 -10.81 -10.85
CA GLN A 157 -1.08 -12.27 -10.86
C GLN A 157 -0.04 -12.78 -9.88
N PHE A 158 -0.42 -13.73 -9.04
CA PHE A 158 0.53 -14.51 -8.28
C PHE A 158 1.37 -15.38 -9.21
N LYS A 159 2.67 -15.47 -8.94
CA LYS A 159 3.54 -16.44 -9.62
C LYS A 159 3.93 -17.54 -8.65
N MET A 160 3.66 -18.77 -9.03
CA MET A 160 4.00 -19.94 -8.24
C MET A 160 5.29 -20.59 -8.74
N MET A 161 6.00 -21.25 -7.85
CA MET A 161 7.07 -22.20 -8.19
C MET A 161 6.46 -23.51 -8.69
N LYS A 162 7.28 -24.38 -9.30
CA LYS A 162 6.81 -25.70 -9.78
C LYS A 162 6.26 -26.59 -8.66
N ASP A 163 6.73 -26.40 -7.43
CA ASP A 163 6.31 -27.13 -6.23
C ASP A 163 5.10 -26.50 -5.52
N GLY A 164 4.43 -25.51 -6.12
CA GLY A 164 3.24 -24.85 -5.58
C GLY A 164 3.51 -23.73 -4.58
N ARG A 165 4.76 -23.47 -4.18
CA ARG A 165 5.09 -22.34 -3.31
C ARG A 165 5.01 -21.01 -4.04
N LEU A 166 4.69 -19.96 -3.32
CA LEU A 166 4.66 -18.60 -3.87
C LEU A 166 6.09 -18.16 -4.28
N LYS A 167 6.23 -17.78 -5.55
CA LYS A 167 7.48 -17.22 -6.10
C LYS A 167 7.48 -15.71 -6.04
N VAL A 168 6.38 -15.07 -6.46
CA VAL A 168 6.23 -13.60 -6.49
C VAL A 168 4.77 -13.28 -6.20
N SER A 169 4.52 -12.38 -5.27
CA SER A 169 3.17 -11.86 -5.01
C SER A 169 2.63 -11.05 -6.19
N GLU A 170 1.33 -10.87 -6.23
CA GLU A 170 0.63 -10.20 -7.32
C GLU A 170 1.04 -8.74 -7.49
N ASP A 171 1.26 -8.03 -6.38
CA ASP A 171 1.69 -6.63 -6.34
C ASP A 171 3.14 -6.46 -6.86
N TYR A 172 4.05 -7.33 -6.42
CA TYR A 172 5.43 -7.30 -6.96
C TYR A 172 5.50 -7.77 -8.40
N ASN A 173 4.65 -8.71 -8.83
CA ASN A 173 4.57 -9.06 -10.23
C ASN A 173 4.07 -7.88 -11.09
N PHE A 174 3.12 -7.08 -10.57
CA PHE A 174 2.70 -5.84 -11.21
C PHE A 174 3.88 -4.84 -11.32
N CYS A 175 4.65 -4.67 -10.24
CA CYS A 175 5.85 -3.82 -10.27
C CYS A 175 6.89 -4.28 -11.29
N LEU A 176 7.12 -5.60 -11.43
CA LEU A 176 8.01 -6.16 -12.45
C LEU A 176 7.54 -5.89 -13.88
N LYS A 177 6.22 -5.86 -14.11
CA LYS A 177 5.66 -5.47 -15.41
C LYS A 177 5.88 -4.00 -15.71
N LEU A 178 5.67 -3.13 -14.72
CA LEU A 178 5.96 -1.69 -14.84
C LEU A 178 7.42 -1.43 -15.17
N GLU A 179 8.33 -2.13 -14.49
CA GLU A 179 9.78 -2.04 -14.76
C GLU A 179 10.10 -2.41 -16.21
N LYS A 180 9.55 -3.53 -16.72
CA LYS A 180 9.72 -3.96 -18.11
C LYS A 180 9.18 -2.95 -19.12
N MET A 181 8.18 -2.16 -18.73
CA MET A 181 7.61 -1.09 -19.54
C MET A 181 8.35 0.24 -19.41
N GLY A 182 9.44 0.30 -18.63
CA GLY A 182 10.19 1.53 -18.36
C GLY A 182 9.41 2.56 -17.53
N ILE A 183 8.41 2.13 -16.77
CA ILE A 183 7.56 3.03 -15.97
C ILE A 183 8.12 3.13 -14.56
N GLN A 184 8.59 4.33 -14.20
CA GLN A 184 9.07 4.62 -12.86
C GLN A 184 7.92 4.71 -11.86
N MET A 185 8.06 4.01 -10.75
CA MET A 185 7.16 4.06 -9.61
C MET A 185 7.65 5.06 -8.55
N TYR A 186 6.70 5.65 -7.83
CA TYR A 186 6.96 6.60 -6.76
C TYR A 186 6.16 6.24 -5.53
N LEU A 187 6.70 6.53 -4.36
CA LEU A 187 5.98 6.55 -3.09
C LEU A 187 5.69 8.00 -2.71
N ASP A 188 4.45 8.31 -2.34
CA ASP A 188 4.10 9.56 -1.65
C ASP A 188 4.13 9.34 -0.14
N THR A 189 5.11 9.91 0.54
CA THR A 189 5.28 9.78 2.00
C THR A 189 4.23 10.54 2.80
N ASN A 190 3.49 11.45 2.15
CA ASN A 190 2.38 12.19 2.74
C ASN A 190 1.03 11.47 2.57
N ALA A 191 0.92 10.55 1.63
CA ALA A 191 -0.26 9.71 1.45
C ALA A 191 -0.18 8.50 2.40
N ARG A 192 -0.69 8.67 3.62
CA ARG A 192 -0.53 7.71 4.71
C ARG A 192 -1.80 6.97 5.03
N ALA A 193 -1.68 5.67 5.32
CA ALA A 193 -2.74 4.88 5.92
C ALA A 193 -2.22 3.93 6.99
N GLY A 194 -3.04 3.71 8.01
CA GLY A 194 -2.88 2.58 8.90
C GLY A 194 -3.23 1.28 8.16
N HIS A 195 -2.61 0.18 8.53
CA HIS A 195 -2.92 -1.15 8.02
C HIS A 195 -3.45 -2.00 9.17
N CYS A 196 -4.74 -2.28 9.17
CA CYS A 196 -5.37 -3.06 10.22
C CYS A 196 -5.11 -4.54 10.03
N LYS A 197 -4.56 -5.15 11.07
CA LYS A 197 -4.42 -6.60 11.19
C LYS A 197 -4.95 -7.03 12.54
N ASN A 198 -5.55 -8.22 12.60
CA ASN A 198 -5.83 -8.85 13.86
C ASN A 198 -4.50 -9.25 14.49
N ILE A 199 -4.27 -8.85 15.73
CA ILE A 199 -3.06 -9.18 16.48
C ILE A 199 -3.47 -9.79 17.81
N ASP A 200 -2.77 -10.85 18.21
CA ASP A 200 -2.86 -11.38 19.54
C ASP A 200 -2.19 -10.40 20.51
N LEU A 201 -2.98 -9.87 21.47
CA LEU A 201 -2.49 -8.89 22.44
C LEU A 201 -1.41 -9.46 23.35
N PHE A 202 -1.41 -10.77 23.63
CA PHE A 202 -0.39 -11.42 24.42
C PHE A 202 0.95 -11.46 23.66
N GLU A 203 0.92 -11.81 22.38
CA GLU A 203 2.11 -11.77 21.54
C GLU A 203 2.61 -10.34 21.31
N LEU A 204 1.70 -9.37 21.16
CA LEU A 204 2.06 -7.95 21.10
C LEU A 204 2.78 -7.52 22.39
N ASN A 205 2.25 -7.88 23.56
CA ASN A 205 2.86 -7.55 24.85
C ASN A 205 4.26 -8.16 24.98
N LYS A 206 4.44 -9.43 24.63
CA LYS A 206 5.77 -10.07 24.60
C LYS A 206 6.75 -9.32 23.70
N MET A 207 6.28 -8.92 22.51
CA MET A 207 7.12 -8.19 21.56
C MET A 207 7.56 -6.84 22.14
N LEU A 208 6.61 -6.06 22.69
CA LEU A 208 6.89 -4.77 23.32
C LEU A 208 7.85 -4.90 24.48
N TYR A 209 7.64 -5.90 25.34
CA TYR A 209 8.54 -6.19 26.46
C TYR A 209 9.97 -6.45 25.99
N ARG A 210 10.14 -7.31 24.96
CA ARG A 210 11.47 -7.60 24.39
C ARG A 210 12.11 -6.34 23.79
N MET A 211 11.35 -5.50 23.09
CA MET A 211 11.86 -4.25 22.51
C MET A 211 12.31 -3.26 23.60
N LEU A 212 11.57 -3.13 24.67
CA LEU A 212 11.88 -2.22 25.77
C LEU A 212 13.10 -2.72 26.57
N THR A 213 13.19 -4.01 26.83
CA THR A 213 14.31 -4.59 27.59
C THR A 213 15.61 -4.64 26.79
N SER A 214 15.54 -4.89 25.47
CA SER A 214 16.73 -4.93 24.61
C SER A 214 17.43 -3.57 24.43
N LYS A 215 16.71 -2.46 24.63
CA LYS A 215 17.23 -1.09 24.44
C LYS A 215 17.64 -0.40 25.74
N ASN A 216 17.67 -1.09 26.86
CA ASN A 216 17.88 -0.45 28.19
C ASN A 216 17.00 0.79 28.44
N ILE A 217 15.80 0.81 27.84
CA ILE A 217 14.86 1.91 28.07
C ILE A 217 14.32 1.72 29.49
N LYS A 218 14.66 2.63 30.40
CA LYS A 218 14.06 2.68 31.74
C LYS A 218 12.56 2.95 31.56
N ILE A 219 11.75 1.96 31.92
CA ILE A 219 10.30 2.12 31.99
C ILE A 219 10.06 2.98 33.24
N GLU A 220 9.67 4.25 33.05
CA GLU A 220 9.15 5.04 34.15
C GLU A 220 7.91 4.32 34.70
N LYS A 221 7.95 4.04 36.02
CA LYS A 221 6.79 3.47 36.70
C LYS A 221 5.64 4.45 36.56
N ILE A 222 4.57 4.00 35.94
CA ILE A 222 3.29 4.74 35.94
C ILE A 222 2.87 4.74 37.43
N GLU A 223 3.04 5.86 38.08
CA GLU A 223 2.52 6.03 39.43
C GLU A 223 1.00 5.90 39.39
N SER A 224 0.46 4.97 40.15
CA SER A 224 -0.97 4.79 40.29
C SER A 224 -1.59 6.12 40.75
N VAL A 225 -2.48 6.68 39.94
CA VAL A 225 -3.29 7.83 40.33
C VAL A 225 -4.05 7.45 41.59
N LYS A 226 -3.54 7.89 42.77
CA LYS A 226 -4.27 7.80 44.01
C LYS A 226 -5.56 8.61 43.86
N LYS A 227 -6.69 7.93 43.85
CA LYS A 227 -8.00 8.55 44.01
C LYS A 227 -7.98 9.44 45.25
N LYS A 228 -8.20 10.72 45.07
CA LYS A 228 -8.74 11.61 46.09
C LYS A 228 -10.24 11.69 45.91
#